data_3f2786e68170ea66a2ea3c6bb1380af2
#
_entry.id   3f2786e68170ea66a2ea3c6bb1380af2
#
_cell.length_a   1.000
_cell.length_b   1.000
_cell.length_c   1.000
_cell.angle_alpha   90.00
_cell.angle_beta   90.00
_cell.angle_gamma   90.00
#
_symmetry.space_group_name_H-M   'P 1'
#
loop_
_entity.id
_entity.type
_entity.pdbx_description
1 polymer ?
#
loop_
_entity_poly.entity_id
_entity_poly.type
_entity_poly.pdbx_seq_one_letter_code
_entity_poly.pdbx_strand_id
1 'polypeptide(L)'
;MTYRLTVIGTGYLGATHAACMADLGFEVLGLDVDAERIACLADGDLPFYEPGLEPVLRRGLETGRLRFTTSYQEAAEFGDVHFVCVGTPQKTGEYAADLRYVDEAIASLAPLLQRPCLIVGKSTVPVGTAARLAETLNRVAPAGGDAVLAWNPEFLREGFAVQDTLHPDRIVAGLPAEQGAAEHAEKVLREVYRSMIAEGTPFITADFPTAELVKVSANAFLATKISFINAMAEVCEAAHADVTKLSEALSYDDRIGGKFLGPGLGFGGGCLPKDIRAFMARAGELGADQALTFLREVDEINIRRRIRMVDLARQMLGGSFAGRTVGVLGAAFKPNSDDVRDSPALDVAASIRAQGAKVTVYDPQAMRNARRAQPNLEYGDSALSAVRDAHVVLLLTEWVEFRSMDPSALAGAVAERNIVDGRNALDPEHWRAAGWNYRALGRP
;
A
#
# COMPACT_ATOMS: atom_id res chain seq x y z
N MET A 1 -4.57 14.01 -31.54
CA MET A 1 -4.04 12.63 -31.71
C MET A 1 -4.07 12.00 -30.34
N THR A 2 -4.55 10.78 -30.21
CA THR A 2 -4.55 10.06 -28.94
C THR A 2 -3.20 9.35 -28.80
N TYR A 3 -2.45 9.62 -27.74
CA TYR A 3 -1.17 8.94 -27.46
C TYR A 3 -1.38 7.45 -27.21
N ARG A 4 -0.44 6.61 -27.65
CA ARG A 4 -0.34 5.20 -27.28
C ARG A 4 0.53 5.09 -26.02
N LEU A 5 0.05 4.37 -25.03
CA LEU A 5 0.68 4.28 -23.72
C LEU A 5 1.32 2.91 -23.53
N THR A 6 2.52 2.85 -22.97
CA THR A 6 3.06 1.61 -22.41
C THR A 6 3.14 1.73 -20.90
N VAL A 7 2.93 0.62 -20.20
CA VAL A 7 3.07 0.54 -18.75
C VAL A 7 4.05 -0.57 -18.42
N ILE A 8 5.22 -0.18 -17.93
CA ILE A 8 6.37 -1.05 -17.65
C ILE A 8 6.37 -1.41 -16.17
N GLY A 9 6.25 -2.71 -15.89
CA GLY A 9 6.00 -3.25 -14.57
C GLY A 9 4.51 -3.34 -14.29
N THR A 10 3.91 -4.53 -14.51
CA THR A 10 2.48 -4.79 -14.31
C THR A 10 2.20 -5.46 -12.97
N GLY A 11 2.90 -5.01 -11.91
CA GLY A 11 2.51 -5.25 -10.52
C GLY A 11 1.22 -4.51 -10.19
N TYR A 12 0.91 -4.39 -8.89
CA TYR A 12 -0.33 -3.78 -8.42
C TYR A 12 -0.59 -2.39 -9.03
N LEU A 13 0.38 -1.47 -8.95
CA LEU A 13 0.27 -0.12 -9.52
C LEU A 13 0.11 -0.16 -11.04
N GLY A 14 1.00 -0.88 -11.74
CA GLY A 14 1.04 -0.84 -13.20
C GLY A 14 -0.14 -1.52 -13.86
N ALA A 15 -0.60 -2.67 -13.37
CA ALA A 15 -1.79 -3.34 -13.90
C ALA A 15 -3.05 -2.48 -13.72
N THR A 16 -3.20 -1.84 -12.54
CA THR A 16 -4.30 -0.91 -12.28
C THR A 16 -4.24 0.29 -13.22
N HIS A 17 -3.06 0.91 -13.35
CA HIS A 17 -2.87 2.06 -14.23
C HIS A 17 -3.16 1.70 -15.70
N ALA A 18 -2.65 0.57 -16.19
CA ALA A 18 -2.87 0.11 -17.56
C ALA A 18 -4.36 -0.12 -17.86
N ALA A 19 -5.07 -0.83 -16.97
CA ALA A 19 -6.49 -1.09 -17.13
C ALA A 19 -7.34 0.20 -17.10
N CYS A 20 -7.07 1.10 -16.15
CA CYS A 20 -7.79 2.38 -16.04
C CYS A 20 -7.54 3.31 -17.25
N MET A 21 -6.29 3.37 -17.76
CA MET A 21 -5.99 4.18 -18.93
C MET A 21 -6.66 3.63 -20.21
N ALA A 22 -6.76 2.30 -20.34
CA ALA A 22 -7.52 1.67 -21.42
C ALA A 22 -9.03 1.96 -21.33
N ASP A 23 -9.58 1.98 -20.12
CA ASP A 23 -10.98 2.34 -19.85
C ASP A 23 -11.26 3.82 -20.20
N LEU A 24 -10.30 4.71 -20.02
CA LEU A 24 -10.34 6.11 -20.46
C LEU A 24 -10.20 6.28 -21.99
N GLY A 25 -9.98 5.19 -22.73
CA GLY A 25 -9.98 5.19 -24.19
C GLY A 25 -8.62 5.21 -24.86
N PHE A 26 -7.52 5.11 -24.13
CA PHE A 26 -6.18 4.97 -24.69
C PHE A 26 -5.93 3.56 -25.21
N GLU A 27 -5.05 3.44 -26.23
CA GLU A 27 -4.41 2.17 -26.55
C GLU A 27 -3.24 1.95 -25.60
N VAL A 28 -3.25 0.84 -24.86
CA VAL A 28 -2.30 0.55 -23.79
C VAL A 28 -1.63 -0.80 -23.99
N LEU A 29 -0.31 -0.83 -23.85
CA LEU A 29 0.49 -2.06 -23.82
C LEU A 29 1.17 -2.19 -22.45
N GLY A 30 0.73 -3.16 -21.66
CA GLY A 30 1.38 -3.53 -20.39
C GLY A 30 2.59 -4.42 -20.65
N LEU A 31 3.71 -4.12 -20.01
CA LEU A 31 4.95 -4.89 -20.10
C LEU A 31 5.41 -5.34 -18.71
N ASP A 32 5.75 -6.60 -18.59
CA ASP A 32 6.46 -7.15 -17.41
C ASP A 32 7.44 -8.23 -17.84
N VAL A 33 8.51 -8.41 -17.09
CA VAL A 33 9.48 -9.49 -17.32
C VAL A 33 8.98 -10.85 -16.84
N ASP A 34 7.94 -10.86 -15.99
CA ASP A 34 7.29 -12.05 -15.46
C ASP A 34 6.23 -12.56 -16.44
N ALA A 35 6.59 -13.62 -17.18
CA ALA A 35 5.72 -14.20 -18.20
C ALA A 35 4.43 -14.82 -17.62
N GLU A 36 4.47 -15.35 -16.38
CA GLU A 36 3.28 -15.92 -15.74
C GLU A 36 2.28 -14.81 -15.38
N ARG A 37 2.79 -13.67 -14.90
CA ARG A 37 1.97 -12.48 -14.62
C ARG A 37 1.33 -11.93 -15.90
N ILE A 38 2.11 -11.83 -16.99
CA ILE A 38 1.61 -11.38 -18.28
C ILE A 38 0.53 -12.32 -18.82
N ALA A 39 0.72 -13.63 -18.74
CA ALA A 39 -0.29 -14.60 -19.15
C ALA A 39 -1.58 -14.45 -18.31
N CYS A 40 -1.46 -14.38 -16.98
CA CYS A 40 -2.60 -14.18 -16.08
C CYS A 40 -3.40 -12.92 -16.44
N LEU A 41 -2.73 -11.77 -16.62
CA LEU A 41 -3.39 -10.51 -16.98
C LEU A 41 -4.00 -10.55 -18.39
N ALA A 42 -3.36 -11.21 -19.35
CA ALA A 42 -3.87 -11.36 -20.70
C ALA A 42 -5.12 -12.24 -20.79
N ASP A 43 -5.27 -13.20 -19.87
CA ASP A 43 -6.47 -14.03 -19.69
C ASP A 43 -7.61 -13.27 -18.97
N GLY A 44 -7.35 -12.04 -18.49
CA GLY A 44 -8.31 -11.20 -17.77
C GLY A 44 -8.41 -11.52 -16.28
N ASP A 45 -7.42 -12.23 -15.73
CA ASP A 45 -7.35 -12.58 -14.33
C ASP A 45 -6.34 -11.66 -13.60
N LEU A 46 -6.54 -11.47 -12.28
CA LEU A 46 -5.67 -10.65 -11.47
C LEU A 46 -4.76 -11.50 -10.58
N PRO A 47 -3.43 -11.26 -10.58
CA PRO A 47 -2.52 -11.95 -9.68
C PRO A 47 -2.56 -11.45 -8.22
N PHE A 48 -3.41 -10.46 -7.93
CA PHE A 48 -3.65 -9.84 -6.62
C PHE A 48 -5.12 -9.43 -6.50
N TYR A 49 -5.56 -9.11 -5.27
CA TYR A 49 -6.93 -8.65 -5.04
C TYR A 49 -7.02 -7.12 -5.03
N GLU A 50 -7.88 -6.58 -5.89
CA GLU A 50 -8.28 -5.16 -5.89
C GLU A 50 -9.75 -5.04 -6.28
N PRO A 51 -10.62 -4.49 -5.39
CA PRO A 51 -12.04 -4.32 -5.69
C PRO A 51 -12.28 -3.52 -6.96
N GLY A 52 -13.11 -4.07 -7.87
CA GLY A 52 -13.53 -3.39 -9.08
C GLY A 52 -12.51 -3.37 -10.23
N LEU A 53 -11.29 -3.88 -10.05
CA LEU A 53 -10.27 -3.87 -11.10
C LEU A 53 -10.52 -4.91 -12.20
N GLU A 54 -10.96 -6.12 -11.85
CA GLU A 54 -11.16 -7.20 -12.82
C GLU A 54 -12.15 -6.80 -13.95
N PRO A 55 -13.32 -6.19 -13.67
CA PRO A 55 -14.21 -5.73 -14.75
C PRO A 55 -13.57 -4.67 -15.66
N VAL A 56 -12.72 -3.79 -15.11
CA VAL A 56 -12.00 -2.76 -15.89
C VAL A 56 -10.96 -3.40 -16.79
N LEU A 57 -10.19 -4.36 -16.27
CA LEU A 57 -9.21 -5.14 -17.01
C LEU A 57 -9.88 -5.87 -18.19
N ARG A 58 -10.96 -6.62 -17.94
CA ARG A 58 -11.69 -7.37 -18.96
C ARG A 58 -12.24 -6.46 -20.06
N ARG A 59 -12.85 -5.33 -19.73
CA ARG A 59 -13.32 -4.35 -20.74
C ARG A 59 -12.18 -3.84 -21.63
N GLY A 60 -11.00 -3.54 -21.03
CA GLY A 60 -9.83 -3.13 -21.78
C GLY A 60 -9.37 -4.17 -22.81
N LEU A 61 -9.35 -5.45 -22.40
CA LEU A 61 -9.02 -6.59 -23.25
C LEU A 61 -10.06 -6.82 -24.36
N GLU A 62 -11.35 -6.86 -24.01
CA GLU A 62 -12.48 -7.08 -24.95
C GLU A 62 -12.55 -6.00 -26.03
N THR A 63 -12.25 -4.76 -25.69
CA THR A 63 -12.22 -3.64 -26.66
C THR A 63 -10.94 -3.62 -27.51
N GLY A 64 -9.96 -4.48 -27.21
CA GLY A 64 -8.65 -4.51 -27.87
C GLY A 64 -7.76 -3.31 -27.53
N ARG A 65 -8.17 -2.45 -26.59
CA ARG A 65 -7.38 -1.29 -26.16
C ARG A 65 -6.27 -1.63 -25.20
N LEU A 66 -6.37 -2.76 -24.49
CA LEU A 66 -5.36 -3.26 -23.57
C LEU A 66 -4.77 -4.55 -24.08
N ARG A 67 -3.45 -4.61 -24.14
CA ARG A 67 -2.69 -5.83 -24.46
C ARG A 67 -1.51 -5.94 -23.52
N PHE A 68 -0.90 -7.12 -23.43
CA PHE A 68 0.25 -7.38 -22.59
C PHE A 68 1.38 -8.05 -23.37
N THR A 69 2.64 -7.77 -22.98
CA THR A 69 3.84 -8.31 -23.59
C THR A 69 4.97 -8.48 -22.58
N THR A 70 5.96 -9.31 -22.92
CA THR A 70 7.26 -9.37 -22.22
C THR A 70 8.39 -8.67 -23.01
N SER A 71 8.08 -8.08 -24.19
CA SER A 71 9.05 -7.53 -25.12
C SER A 71 9.23 -6.01 -24.95
N TYR A 72 10.42 -5.59 -24.52
CA TYR A 72 10.81 -4.18 -24.51
C TYR A 72 10.86 -3.58 -25.91
N GLN A 73 11.23 -4.38 -26.96
CA GLN A 73 11.24 -3.93 -28.34
C GLN A 73 9.82 -3.54 -28.78
N GLU A 74 8.84 -4.41 -28.54
CA GLU A 74 7.44 -4.12 -28.86
C GLU A 74 6.93 -2.87 -28.13
N ALA A 75 7.28 -2.72 -26.85
CA ALA A 75 6.88 -1.57 -26.05
C ALA A 75 7.48 -0.26 -26.60
N ALA A 76 8.77 -0.26 -26.96
CA ALA A 76 9.46 0.92 -27.52
C ALA A 76 8.87 1.34 -28.89
N GLU A 77 8.52 0.38 -29.74
CA GLU A 77 7.91 0.64 -31.04
C GLU A 77 6.45 1.12 -30.92
N PHE A 78 5.72 0.60 -29.94
CA PHE A 78 4.32 0.91 -29.73
C PHE A 78 4.09 2.27 -29.08
N GLY A 79 4.74 2.56 -27.92
CA GLY A 79 4.39 3.66 -27.03
C GLY A 79 4.85 5.04 -27.50
N ASP A 80 4.03 6.04 -27.34
CA ASP A 80 4.40 7.46 -27.42
C ASP A 80 4.71 8.01 -26.02
N VAL A 81 4.10 7.37 -24.98
CA VAL A 81 4.35 7.65 -23.56
C VAL A 81 4.57 6.33 -22.82
N HIS A 82 5.68 6.23 -22.09
CA HIS A 82 6.11 5.03 -21.39
C HIS A 82 6.05 5.25 -19.87
N PHE A 83 5.04 4.70 -19.19
CA PHE A 83 4.94 4.75 -17.74
C PHE A 83 5.79 3.67 -17.08
N VAL A 84 6.72 4.05 -16.20
CA VAL A 84 7.56 3.12 -15.43
C VAL A 84 6.94 2.94 -14.06
N CYS A 85 6.34 1.76 -13.82
CA CYS A 85 5.55 1.41 -12.64
C CYS A 85 6.17 0.24 -11.84
N VAL A 86 7.46 -0.02 -12.00
CA VAL A 86 8.15 -1.12 -11.35
C VAL A 86 8.29 -0.90 -9.84
N GLY A 87 8.36 -2.00 -9.07
CA GLY A 87 8.49 -1.94 -7.62
C GLY A 87 9.84 -1.38 -7.17
N THR A 88 9.84 -0.73 -6.00
CA THR A 88 11.03 -0.25 -5.30
C THR A 88 11.02 -0.82 -3.87
N PRO A 89 11.29 -2.11 -3.68
CA PRO A 89 11.28 -2.72 -2.35
C PRO A 89 12.43 -2.16 -1.49
N GLN A 90 12.36 -2.39 -0.20
CA GLN A 90 13.47 -2.11 0.70
C GLN A 90 14.60 -3.11 0.43
N LYS A 91 15.85 -2.66 0.43
CA LYS A 91 17.01 -3.55 0.37
C LYS A 91 17.06 -4.45 1.60
N THR A 92 17.43 -5.71 1.40
CA THR A 92 17.56 -6.66 2.51
C THR A 92 18.63 -6.21 3.50
N GLY A 93 18.25 -6.04 4.77
CA GLY A 93 19.17 -5.63 5.85
C GLY A 93 19.49 -4.14 5.92
N GLU A 94 18.91 -3.31 5.04
CA GLU A 94 19.13 -1.86 5.00
C GLU A 94 17.79 -1.12 4.97
N TYR A 95 17.79 0.18 5.32
CA TYR A 95 16.60 1.04 5.17
C TYR A 95 16.45 1.60 3.75
N ALA A 96 17.51 1.58 2.95
CA ALA A 96 17.53 2.13 1.59
C ALA A 96 16.57 1.38 0.65
N ALA A 97 16.02 2.10 -0.34
CA ALA A 97 15.23 1.52 -1.41
C ALA A 97 16.13 0.77 -2.42
N ASP A 98 15.65 -0.34 -2.94
CA ASP A 98 16.27 -1.08 -4.03
C ASP A 98 15.81 -0.51 -5.38
N LEU A 99 16.69 0.18 -6.06
CA LEU A 99 16.44 0.84 -7.34
C LEU A 99 16.77 -0.03 -8.56
N ARG A 100 17.27 -1.25 -8.37
CA ARG A 100 17.70 -2.11 -9.49
C ARG A 100 16.61 -2.28 -10.53
N TYR A 101 15.37 -2.48 -10.11
CA TYR A 101 14.24 -2.67 -11.04
C TYR A 101 13.95 -1.43 -11.89
N VAL A 102 14.06 -0.23 -11.31
CA VAL A 102 13.88 1.03 -12.04
C VAL A 102 15.04 1.24 -13.01
N ASP A 103 16.26 0.98 -12.55
CA ASP A 103 17.46 1.10 -13.37
C ASP A 103 17.44 0.11 -14.55
N GLU A 104 17.06 -1.15 -14.30
CA GLU A 104 16.94 -2.18 -15.33
C GLU A 104 15.83 -1.86 -16.33
N ALA A 105 14.69 -1.32 -15.90
CA ALA A 105 13.60 -0.92 -16.79
C ALA A 105 14.06 0.18 -17.76
N ILE A 106 14.76 1.21 -17.27
CA ILE A 106 15.31 2.28 -18.12
C ILE A 106 16.45 1.75 -19.00
N ALA A 107 17.36 0.94 -18.46
CA ALA A 107 18.47 0.37 -19.22
C ALA A 107 18.00 -0.55 -20.36
N SER A 108 16.88 -1.25 -20.18
CA SER A 108 16.29 -2.13 -21.19
C SER A 108 15.49 -1.37 -22.24
N LEU A 109 14.80 -0.29 -21.85
CA LEU A 109 13.97 0.51 -22.76
C LEU A 109 14.78 1.52 -23.58
N ALA A 110 15.66 2.28 -22.93
CA ALA A 110 16.33 3.45 -23.53
C ALA A 110 17.06 3.15 -24.85
N PRO A 111 17.85 2.05 -25.00
CA PRO A 111 18.54 1.74 -26.26
C PRO A 111 17.61 1.49 -27.46
N LEU A 112 16.32 1.22 -27.19
CA LEU A 112 15.32 0.86 -28.20
C LEU A 112 14.49 2.05 -28.68
N LEU A 113 14.62 3.22 -28.02
CA LEU A 113 13.84 4.42 -28.31
C LEU A 113 14.42 5.14 -29.54
N GLN A 114 13.80 4.94 -30.70
CA GLN A 114 14.25 5.48 -32.00
C GLN A 114 13.55 6.79 -32.37
N ARG A 115 12.50 7.20 -31.69
CA ARG A 115 11.63 8.32 -32.04
C ARG A 115 11.30 9.17 -30.81
N PRO A 116 10.84 10.43 -30.99
CA PRO A 116 10.39 11.27 -29.91
C PRO A 116 9.34 10.56 -29.03
N CYS A 117 9.54 10.56 -27.71
CA CYS A 117 8.64 9.95 -26.74
C CYS A 117 8.81 10.55 -25.35
N LEU A 118 7.82 10.33 -24.48
CA LEU A 118 7.88 10.72 -23.08
C LEU A 118 7.98 9.48 -22.19
N ILE A 119 9.01 9.42 -21.34
CA ILE A 119 9.12 8.42 -20.29
C ILE A 119 8.62 9.05 -19.00
N VAL A 120 7.73 8.36 -18.28
CA VAL A 120 7.08 8.87 -17.06
C VAL A 120 7.32 7.91 -15.90
N GLY A 121 8.19 8.29 -14.97
CA GLY A 121 8.39 7.51 -13.74
C GLY A 121 7.23 7.69 -12.79
N LYS A 122 6.59 6.58 -12.37
CA LYS A 122 5.53 6.57 -11.34
C LYS A 122 5.97 5.94 -10.03
N SER A 123 7.03 5.17 -10.04
CA SER A 123 7.56 4.49 -8.85
C SER A 123 7.96 5.49 -7.76
N THR A 124 7.78 5.10 -6.49
CA THR A 124 8.31 5.89 -5.36
C THR A 124 9.82 5.68 -5.27
N VAL A 125 10.59 6.73 -5.42
CA VAL A 125 12.07 6.69 -5.43
C VAL A 125 12.68 7.74 -4.50
N PRO A 126 13.91 7.52 -4.03
CA PRO A 126 14.68 8.53 -3.31
C PRO A 126 15.00 9.74 -4.19
N VAL A 127 15.04 10.92 -3.56
CA VAL A 127 15.39 12.19 -4.22
C VAL A 127 16.70 12.11 -4.98
N GLY A 128 16.70 12.61 -6.23
CA GLY A 128 17.82 12.60 -7.16
C GLY A 128 17.83 11.42 -8.13
N THR A 129 16.90 10.48 -8.00
CA THR A 129 16.78 9.32 -8.90
C THR A 129 16.35 9.75 -10.30
N ALA A 130 15.33 10.61 -10.42
CA ALA A 130 14.81 11.06 -11.71
C ALA A 130 15.88 11.83 -12.53
N ALA A 131 16.64 12.71 -11.89
CA ALA A 131 17.73 13.44 -12.56
C ALA A 131 18.80 12.48 -13.11
N ARG A 132 19.24 11.51 -12.31
CA ARG A 132 20.20 10.48 -12.72
C ARG A 132 19.69 9.62 -13.88
N LEU A 133 18.41 9.25 -13.84
CA LEU A 133 17.78 8.47 -14.92
C LEU A 133 17.64 9.29 -16.21
N ALA A 134 17.33 10.59 -16.11
CA ALA A 134 17.29 11.49 -17.27
C ALA A 134 18.67 11.60 -17.95
N GLU A 135 19.75 11.72 -17.18
CA GLU A 135 21.13 11.70 -17.72
C GLU A 135 21.45 10.37 -18.42
N THR A 136 21.02 9.26 -17.83
CA THR A 136 21.21 7.93 -18.41
C THR A 136 20.45 7.80 -19.72
N LEU A 137 19.17 8.22 -19.75
CA LEU A 137 18.32 8.21 -20.92
C LEU A 137 18.95 9.02 -22.07
N ASN A 138 19.34 10.27 -21.80
CA ASN A 138 19.97 11.16 -22.80
C ASN A 138 21.27 10.59 -23.39
N ARG A 139 22.02 9.82 -22.61
CA ARG A 139 23.27 9.20 -23.05
C ARG A 139 23.05 7.97 -23.94
N VAL A 140 21.96 7.20 -23.71
CA VAL A 140 21.79 5.86 -24.27
C VAL A 140 20.70 5.79 -25.34
N ALA A 141 19.67 6.63 -25.27
CA ALA A 141 18.56 6.59 -26.21
C ALA A 141 18.98 7.08 -27.60
N PRO A 142 18.77 6.32 -28.70
CA PRO A 142 19.04 6.76 -30.07
C PRO A 142 18.25 8.02 -30.45
N ALA A 143 17.06 8.24 -29.87
CA ALA A 143 16.30 9.48 -30.08
C ALA A 143 16.95 10.71 -29.42
N GLY A 144 17.99 10.52 -28.59
CA GLY A 144 18.71 11.63 -27.95
C GLY A 144 17.78 12.48 -27.07
N GLY A 145 17.89 13.81 -27.20
CA GLY A 145 17.07 14.76 -26.44
C GLY A 145 15.57 14.72 -26.73
N ASP A 146 15.12 14.02 -27.76
CA ASP A 146 13.70 13.83 -28.07
C ASP A 146 13.04 12.73 -27.22
N ALA A 147 13.82 11.92 -26.52
CA ALA A 147 13.34 11.02 -25.46
C ALA A 147 13.41 11.75 -24.13
N VAL A 148 12.28 12.29 -23.68
CA VAL A 148 12.18 13.14 -22.48
C VAL A 148 11.73 12.33 -21.27
N LEU A 149 12.35 12.56 -20.10
CA LEU A 149 11.87 12.00 -18.82
C LEU A 149 11.02 13.03 -18.07
N ALA A 150 9.90 12.56 -17.48
CA ALA A 150 9.14 13.25 -16.46
C ALA A 150 8.96 12.33 -15.25
N TRP A 151 8.62 12.88 -14.08
CA TRP A 151 8.33 12.10 -12.87
C TRP A 151 6.92 12.42 -12.36
N ASN A 152 6.07 11.43 -12.36
CA ASN A 152 4.67 11.57 -11.95
C ASN A 152 4.36 10.54 -10.84
N PRO A 153 4.69 10.83 -9.58
CA PRO A 153 4.42 9.92 -8.47
C PRO A 153 2.94 9.62 -8.34
N GLU A 154 2.62 8.41 -7.90
CA GLU A 154 1.25 7.97 -7.64
C GLU A 154 0.86 8.22 -6.18
N PHE A 155 -0.46 8.33 -5.92
CA PHE A 155 -1.03 8.54 -4.59
C PHE A 155 -2.20 7.59 -4.30
N LEU A 156 -2.33 6.52 -5.09
CA LEU A 156 -3.40 5.54 -4.94
C LEU A 156 -3.31 4.76 -3.62
N ARG A 157 -4.45 4.28 -3.17
CA ARG A 157 -4.61 3.42 -1.99
C ARG A 157 -5.04 2.03 -2.43
N GLU A 158 -4.34 0.99 -2.01
CA GLU A 158 -4.82 -0.39 -2.18
C GLU A 158 -6.25 -0.53 -1.67
N GLY A 159 -7.10 -1.28 -2.39
CA GLY A 159 -8.53 -1.38 -2.10
C GLY A 159 -9.40 -0.24 -2.63
N PHE A 160 -8.79 0.82 -3.18
CA PHE A 160 -9.43 1.97 -3.83
C PHE A 160 -8.67 2.41 -5.09
N ALA A 161 -7.79 1.55 -5.60
CA ALA A 161 -6.82 1.95 -6.62
C ALA A 161 -7.48 2.33 -7.95
N VAL A 162 -8.57 1.68 -8.34
CA VAL A 162 -9.34 2.05 -9.53
C VAL A 162 -9.90 3.45 -9.38
N GLN A 163 -10.57 3.75 -8.27
CA GLN A 163 -11.14 5.07 -8.01
C GLN A 163 -10.06 6.14 -7.92
N ASP A 164 -8.98 5.89 -7.18
CA ASP A 164 -7.88 6.85 -7.00
C ASP A 164 -7.09 7.08 -8.31
N THR A 165 -7.11 6.11 -9.26
CA THR A 165 -6.49 6.27 -10.57
C THR A 165 -7.38 7.09 -11.51
N LEU A 166 -8.70 6.85 -11.51
CA LEU A 166 -9.65 7.55 -12.37
C LEU A 166 -10.01 8.94 -11.85
N HIS A 167 -10.04 9.14 -10.53
CA HIS A 167 -10.40 10.39 -9.84
C HIS A 167 -9.35 10.73 -8.76
N PRO A 168 -8.09 11.05 -9.16
CA PRO A 168 -7.03 11.33 -8.21
C PRO A 168 -7.26 12.67 -7.49
N ASP A 169 -6.91 12.75 -6.21
CA ASP A 169 -6.96 14.00 -5.43
C ASP A 169 -6.08 15.10 -6.07
N ARG A 170 -5.01 14.73 -6.76
CA ARG A 170 -4.06 15.60 -7.42
C ARG A 170 -3.16 14.84 -8.40
N ILE A 171 -2.65 15.52 -9.39
CA ILE A 171 -1.60 15.04 -10.30
C ILE A 171 -0.37 15.92 -10.09
N VAL A 172 0.78 15.30 -9.81
CA VAL A 172 2.07 16.00 -9.65
C VAL A 172 2.97 15.58 -10.82
N ALA A 173 3.50 16.56 -11.56
CA ALA A 173 4.41 16.36 -12.67
C ALA A 173 5.78 17.01 -12.37
N GLY A 174 6.78 16.18 -12.09
CA GLY A 174 8.19 16.57 -12.03
C GLY A 174 8.72 16.69 -13.44
N LEU A 175 9.20 17.87 -13.81
CA LEU A 175 9.63 18.21 -15.16
C LEU A 175 11.15 18.37 -15.20
N PRO A 176 11.79 18.13 -16.38
CA PRO A 176 13.21 18.40 -16.57
C PRO A 176 13.51 19.90 -16.49
N ALA A 177 14.77 20.26 -16.22
CA ALA A 177 15.19 21.66 -16.09
C ALA A 177 15.29 22.37 -17.46
N GLU A 178 15.44 21.63 -18.56
CA GLU A 178 15.49 22.20 -19.90
C GLU A 178 14.07 22.63 -20.31
N GLN A 179 13.90 23.92 -20.69
CA GLN A 179 12.59 24.54 -20.87
C GLN A 179 11.76 23.86 -21.97
N GLY A 180 12.35 23.54 -23.13
CA GLY A 180 11.61 22.94 -24.25
C GLY A 180 11.15 21.52 -23.92
N ALA A 181 11.98 20.73 -23.24
CA ALA A 181 11.62 19.41 -22.75
C ALA A 181 10.55 19.46 -21.65
N ALA A 182 10.63 20.46 -20.75
CA ALA A 182 9.63 20.68 -19.71
C ALA A 182 8.25 21.03 -20.29
N GLU A 183 8.20 21.96 -21.23
CA GLU A 183 6.96 22.37 -21.91
C GLU A 183 6.34 21.20 -22.70
N HIS A 184 7.19 20.41 -23.38
CA HIS A 184 6.73 19.21 -24.08
C HIS A 184 6.14 18.18 -23.12
N ALA A 185 6.86 17.84 -22.03
CA ALA A 185 6.42 16.86 -21.04
C ALA A 185 5.12 17.30 -20.35
N GLU A 186 5.01 18.58 -19.96
CA GLU A 186 3.79 19.12 -19.37
C GLU A 186 2.62 19.00 -20.32
N LYS A 187 2.78 19.41 -21.58
CA LYS A 187 1.73 19.34 -22.61
C LYS A 187 1.23 17.92 -22.80
N VAL A 188 2.14 16.94 -22.90
CA VAL A 188 1.78 15.53 -23.07
C VAL A 188 1.04 15.01 -21.86
N LEU A 189 1.54 15.26 -20.63
CA LEU A 189 0.88 14.81 -19.41
C LEU A 189 -0.50 15.44 -19.21
N ARG A 190 -0.66 16.73 -19.52
CA ARG A 190 -1.99 17.38 -19.47
C ARG A 190 -2.96 16.77 -20.48
N GLU A 191 -2.52 16.33 -21.63
CA GLU A 191 -3.38 15.64 -22.60
C GLU A 191 -3.73 14.23 -22.12
N VAL A 192 -2.78 13.48 -21.56
CA VAL A 192 -3.03 12.15 -20.97
C VAL A 192 -4.04 12.23 -19.82
N TYR A 193 -3.92 13.22 -18.95
CA TYR A 193 -4.80 13.39 -17.78
C TYR A 193 -5.95 14.38 -18.02
N ARG A 194 -6.26 14.70 -19.29
CA ARG A 194 -7.24 15.74 -19.66
C ARG A 194 -8.62 15.54 -19.02
N SER A 195 -9.14 14.30 -18.99
CA SER A 195 -10.45 14.01 -18.38
C SER A 195 -10.48 14.33 -16.89
N MET A 196 -9.45 13.91 -16.15
CA MET A 196 -9.32 14.16 -14.71
C MET A 196 -9.17 15.67 -14.40
N ILE A 197 -8.38 16.37 -15.21
CA ILE A 197 -8.20 17.84 -15.09
C ILE A 197 -9.52 18.55 -15.39
N ALA A 198 -10.28 18.09 -16.38
CA ALA A 198 -11.60 18.67 -16.71
C ALA A 198 -12.65 18.45 -15.60
N GLU A 199 -12.50 17.39 -14.81
CA GLU A 199 -13.31 17.12 -13.60
C GLU A 199 -12.86 17.94 -12.38
N GLY A 200 -11.79 18.75 -12.50
CA GLY A 200 -11.32 19.64 -11.45
C GLY A 200 -10.12 19.12 -10.66
N THR A 201 -9.51 17.98 -11.05
CA THR A 201 -8.28 17.50 -10.41
C THR A 201 -7.15 18.52 -10.61
N PRO A 202 -6.52 19.02 -9.54
CA PRO A 202 -5.38 19.94 -9.65
C PRO A 202 -4.18 19.24 -10.31
N PHE A 203 -3.59 19.92 -11.30
CA PHE A 203 -2.36 19.51 -11.96
C PHE A 203 -1.22 20.44 -11.54
N ILE A 204 -0.26 19.91 -10.81
CA ILE A 204 0.84 20.63 -10.17
C ILE A 204 2.14 20.29 -10.88
N THR A 205 2.81 21.30 -11.42
CA THR A 205 4.17 21.14 -11.99
C THR A 205 5.23 21.47 -10.94
N ALA A 206 6.32 20.74 -10.96
CA ALA A 206 7.46 20.90 -10.06
C ALA A 206 8.75 20.44 -10.77
N ASP A 207 9.90 20.68 -10.18
CA ASP A 207 11.15 20.00 -10.58
C ASP A 207 11.17 18.52 -10.08
N PHE A 208 12.15 17.76 -10.56
CA PHE A 208 12.29 16.35 -10.16
C PHE A 208 12.42 16.16 -8.65
N PRO A 209 13.36 16.86 -7.95
CA PRO A 209 13.49 16.70 -6.50
C PRO A 209 12.22 16.97 -5.73
N THR A 210 11.49 18.02 -6.10
CA THR A 210 10.22 18.37 -5.45
C THR A 210 9.17 17.29 -5.68
N ALA A 211 9.01 16.79 -6.91
CA ALA A 211 8.04 15.74 -7.23
C ALA A 211 8.34 14.43 -6.48
N GLU A 212 9.61 14.04 -6.38
CA GLU A 212 10.06 12.88 -5.60
C GLU A 212 9.75 13.08 -4.10
N LEU A 213 10.04 14.27 -3.55
CA LEU A 213 9.77 14.60 -2.14
C LEU A 213 8.30 14.62 -1.79
N VAL A 214 7.41 15.11 -2.67
CA VAL A 214 5.96 15.18 -2.41
C VAL A 214 5.42 13.80 -2.02
N LYS A 215 5.83 12.73 -2.73
CA LYS A 215 5.34 11.39 -2.44
C LYS A 215 5.78 10.88 -1.09
N VAL A 216 7.07 10.91 -0.80
CA VAL A 216 7.61 10.38 0.46
C VAL A 216 7.20 11.22 1.66
N SER A 217 7.07 12.55 1.49
CA SER A 217 6.58 13.44 2.54
C SER A 217 5.11 13.18 2.86
N ALA A 218 4.26 12.94 1.86
CA ALA A 218 2.87 12.56 2.08
C ALA A 218 2.78 11.26 2.89
N ASN A 219 3.51 10.23 2.51
CA ASN A 219 3.53 8.95 3.23
C ASN A 219 4.08 9.10 4.65
N ALA A 220 5.14 9.90 4.86
CA ALA A 220 5.70 10.20 6.17
C ALA A 220 4.68 10.91 7.07
N PHE A 221 3.94 11.88 6.54
CA PHE A 221 2.92 12.60 7.29
C PHE A 221 1.73 11.68 7.67
N LEU A 222 1.28 10.84 6.74
CA LEU A 222 0.20 9.87 7.01
C LEU A 222 0.61 8.84 8.08
N ALA A 223 1.84 8.31 8.01
CA ALA A 223 2.39 7.44 9.04
C ALA A 223 2.48 8.15 10.41
N THR A 224 2.88 9.42 10.42
CA THR A 224 2.93 10.24 11.63
C THR A 224 1.55 10.42 12.26
N LYS A 225 0.49 10.67 11.48
CA LYS A 225 -0.89 10.77 11.99
C LYS A 225 -1.33 9.48 12.69
N ILE A 226 -1.06 8.31 12.09
CA ILE A 226 -1.40 7.01 12.69
C ILE A 226 -0.59 6.78 13.96
N SER A 227 0.71 7.02 13.95
CA SER A 227 1.55 6.84 15.14
C SER A 227 1.21 7.86 16.24
N PHE A 228 0.84 9.10 15.88
CA PHE A 228 0.38 10.09 16.86
C PHE A 228 -0.86 9.60 17.63
N ILE A 229 -1.91 9.16 16.92
CA ILE A 229 -3.12 8.69 17.62
C ILE A 229 -2.87 7.39 18.40
N ASN A 230 -1.94 6.55 17.95
CA ASN A 230 -1.53 5.36 18.66
C ASN A 230 -0.68 5.68 19.92
N ALA A 231 0.14 6.72 19.91
CA ALA A 231 0.77 7.25 21.13
C ALA A 231 -0.28 7.79 22.09
N MET A 232 -1.30 8.50 21.60
CA MET A 232 -2.43 8.95 22.44
C MET A 232 -3.21 7.76 23.00
N ALA A 233 -3.30 6.63 22.29
CA ALA A 233 -3.89 5.42 22.84
C ALA A 233 -3.14 4.87 24.06
N GLU A 234 -1.78 4.95 24.07
CA GLU A 234 -0.97 4.59 25.23
C GLU A 234 -1.26 5.51 26.43
N VAL A 235 -1.39 6.82 26.18
CA VAL A 235 -1.77 7.80 27.22
C VAL A 235 -3.20 7.54 27.73
N CYS A 236 -4.16 7.24 26.83
CA CYS A 236 -5.53 6.92 27.22
C CYS A 236 -5.61 5.67 28.09
N GLU A 237 -4.82 4.62 27.76
CA GLU A 237 -4.75 3.41 28.59
C GLU A 237 -4.27 3.73 30.01
N ALA A 238 -3.27 4.61 30.17
CA ALA A 238 -2.74 5.02 31.47
C ALA A 238 -3.70 5.96 32.25
N ALA A 239 -4.45 6.78 31.52
CA ALA A 239 -5.39 7.76 32.09
C ALA A 239 -6.81 7.23 32.24
N HIS A 240 -7.09 5.97 31.87
CA HIS A 240 -8.44 5.38 31.80
C HIS A 240 -9.40 6.17 30.90
N ALA A 241 -8.91 6.74 29.80
CA ALA A 241 -9.67 7.47 28.79
C ALA A 241 -9.95 6.60 27.54
N ASP A 242 -10.88 7.04 26.70
CA ASP A 242 -11.21 6.39 25.42
C ASP A 242 -10.57 7.14 24.24
N VAL A 243 -9.60 6.49 23.60
CA VAL A 243 -8.90 7.06 22.44
C VAL A 243 -9.82 7.26 21.24
N THR A 244 -10.90 6.49 21.11
CA THR A 244 -11.84 6.67 20.00
C THR A 244 -12.62 7.98 20.13
N LYS A 245 -13.00 8.35 21.36
CA LYS A 245 -13.62 9.65 21.66
C LYS A 245 -12.64 10.81 21.50
N LEU A 246 -11.38 10.61 21.89
CA LEU A 246 -10.32 11.59 21.65
C LEU A 246 -10.12 11.81 20.15
N SER A 247 -10.00 10.74 19.37
CA SER A 247 -9.86 10.82 17.91
C SER A 247 -11.06 11.49 17.24
N GLU A 248 -12.28 11.14 17.67
CA GLU A 248 -13.52 11.77 17.21
C GLU A 248 -13.49 13.28 17.46
N ALA A 249 -13.16 13.72 18.67
CA ALA A 249 -13.07 15.13 19.01
C ALA A 249 -12.02 15.90 18.19
N LEU A 250 -10.85 15.31 17.98
CA LEU A 250 -9.80 15.90 17.15
C LEU A 250 -10.21 16.00 15.67
N SER A 251 -11.06 15.09 15.20
CA SER A 251 -11.49 15.03 13.79
C SER A 251 -12.37 16.21 13.37
N TYR A 252 -13.01 16.90 14.32
CA TYR A 252 -13.82 18.09 14.06
C TYR A 252 -13.00 19.36 13.82
N ASP A 253 -11.71 19.37 14.11
CA ASP A 253 -10.83 20.47 13.75
C ASP A 253 -10.32 20.26 12.31
N ASP A 254 -10.76 21.14 11.37
CA ASP A 254 -10.40 21.05 9.95
C ASP A 254 -8.89 21.13 9.71
N ARG A 255 -8.14 21.77 10.62
CA ARG A 255 -6.66 21.83 10.54
C ARG A 255 -6.01 20.46 10.81
N ILE A 256 -6.69 19.56 11.51
CA ILE A 256 -6.24 18.21 11.84
C ILE A 256 -6.85 17.20 10.86
N GLY A 257 -8.16 17.21 10.72
CA GLY A 257 -8.96 16.30 9.89
C GLY A 257 -8.94 14.86 10.37
N GLY A 258 -10.06 14.14 10.26
CA GLY A 258 -10.22 12.78 10.83
C GLY A 258 -9.55 11.64 10.03
N LYS A 259 -9.17 11.88 8.77
CA LYS A 259 -8.53 10.84 7.96
C LYS A 259 -7.17 10.44 8.54
N PHE A 260 -6.88 9.14 8.63
CA PHE A 260 -5.65 8.57 9.23
C PHE A 260 -5.48 8.80 10.74
N LEU A 261 -6.56 9.11 11.47
CA LEU A 261 -6.57 9.19 12.94
C LEU A 261 -7.26 7.99 13.60
N GLY A 262 -7.41 6.86 12.93
CA GLY A 262 -7.94 5.63 13.53
C GLY A 262 -6.93 4.96 14.45
N PRO A 263 -7.19 4.89 15.79
CA PRO A 263 -6.32 4.18 16.72
C PRO A 263 -6.45 2.66 16.55
N GLY A 264 -5.35 1.93 16.75
CA GLY A 264 -5.38 0.47 16.68
C GLY A 264 -4.01 -0.18 16.63
N LEU A 265 -3.90 -1.25 15.84
CA LEU A 265 -2.71 -2.10 15.75
C LEU A 265 -1.53 -1.45 14.98
N GLY A 266 -1.75 -0.30 14.38
CA GLY A 266 -0.76 0.39 13.56
C GLY A 266 -0.90 0.09 12.06
N PHE A 267 0.06 0.61 11.29
CA PHE A 267 0.12 0.46 9.84
C PHE A 267 1.11 -0.64 9.42
N GLY A 268 0.87 -1.18 8.24
CA GLY A 268 1.71 -2.14 7.53
C GLY A 268 1.62 -1.91 6.03
N GLY A 269 1.75 -2.98 5.25
CA GLY A 269 1.71 -2.95 3.80
C GLY A 269 3.03 -2.57 3.15
N GLY A 270 3.05 -2.63 1.83
CA GLY A 270 4.26 -2.41 1.04
C GLY A 270 4.66 -0.95 0.83
N CYS A 271 3.98 0.03 1.47
CA CYS A 271 4.22 1.46 1.23
C CYS A 271 4.74 2.20 2.47
N LEU A 272 3.92 2.44 3.49
CA LEU A 272 4.29 3.32 4.59
C LEU A 272 5.58 2.90 5.32
N PRO A 273 5.77 1.63 5.75
CA PRO A 273 6.96 1.24 6.49
C PRO A 273 8.24 1.44 5.68
N LYS A 274 8.27 0.97 4.44
CA LYS A 274 9.46 1.07 3.59
C LYS A 274 9.78 2.51 3.21
N ASP A 275 8.76 3.34 2.93
CA ASP A 275 8.96 4.70 2.44
C ASP A 275 9.51 5.62 3.53
N ILE A 276 9.02 5.52 4.79
CA ILE A 276 9.59 6.30 5.90
C ILE A 276 11.03 5.88 6.21
N ARG A 277 11.36 4.58 6.15
CA ARG A 277 12.72 4.06 6.35
C ARG A 277 13.66 4.51 5.23
N ALA A 278 13.22 4.39 3.96
CA ALA A 278 13.99 4.87 2.81
C ALA A 278 14.18 6.40 2.83
N PHE A 279 13.17 7.15 3.29
CA PHE A 279 13.27 8.60 3.42
C PHE A 279 14.30 9.02 4.48
N MET A 280 14.30 8.37 5.65
CA MET A 280 15.34 8.59 6.68
C MET A 280 16.74 8.26 6.15
N ALA A 281 16.91 7.13 5.46
CA ALA A 281 18.19 6.73 4.87
C ALA A 281 18.68 7.79 3.87
N ARG A 282 17.81 8.23 2.97
CA ARG A 282 18.16 9.23 1.96
C ARG A 282 18.47 10.60 2.54
N ALA A 283 17.73 11.03 3.57
CA ALA A 283 18.02 12.27 4.28
C ALA A 283 19.43 12.26 4.92
N GLY A 284 19.84 11.12 5.48
CA GLY A 284 21.20 10.93 6.00
C GLY A 284 22.26 11.06 4.90
N GLU A 285 22.07 10.46 3.73
CA GLU A 285 22.97 10.58 2.56
C GLU A 285 23.08 12.04 2.08
N LEU A 286 22.02 12.83 2.23
CA LEU A 286 21.96 14.25 1.86
C LEU A 286 22.48 15.19 2.96
N GLY A 287 22.88 14.67 4.14
CA GLY A 287 23.32 15.47 5.28
C GLY A 287 22.17 16.14 6.05
N ALA A 288 20.92 15.68 5.87
CA ALA A 288 19.71 16.20 6.52
C ALA A 288 19.09 15.21 7.52
N ASP A 289 19.89 14.32 8.09
CA ASP A 289 19.47 13.25 9.01
C ASP A 289 18.70 13.77 10.22
N GLN A 290 19.10 14.93 10.77
CA GLN A 290 18.46 15.54 11.94
C GLN A 290 17.01 15.97 11.67
N ALA A 291 16.67 16.33 10.44
CA ALA A 291 15.34 16.79 10.07
C ALA A 291 14.25 15.69 10.19
N LEU A 292 14.64 14.43 10.05
CA LEU A 292 13.73 13.28 10.02
C LEU A 292 13.87 12.33 11.21
N THR A 293 14.56 12.74 12.29
CA THR A 293 14.73 11.92 13.50
C THR A 293 13.39 11.50 14.12
N PHE A 294 12.34 12.34 14.02
CA PHE A 294 11.00 12.04 14.52
C PHE A 294 10.36 10.81 13.82
N LEU A 295 10.73 10.51 12.58
CA LEU A 295 10.21 9.34 11.86
C LEU A 295 10.68 8.01 12.48
N ARG A 296 11.80 8.01 13.19
CA ARG A 296 12.24 6.85 13.97
C ARG A 296 11.23 6.55 15.07
N GLU A 297 10.81 7.58 15.83
CA GLU A 297 9.79 7.43 16.86
C GLU A 297 8.44 7.00 16.26
N VAL A 298 8.09 7.50 15.07
CA VAL A 298 6.88 7.09 14.34
C VAL A 298 6.91 5.59 14.06
N ASP A 299 8.01 5.03 13.56
CA ASP A 299 8.17 3.59 13.29
C ASP A 299 8.20 2.77 14.61
N GLU A 300 8.88 3.25 15.65
CA GLU A 300 8.94 2.60 16.97
C GLU A 300 7.57 2.54 17.67
N ILE A 301 6.78 3.61 17.63
CA ILE A 301 5.40 3.62 18.12
C ILE A 301 4.59 2.56 17.38
N ASN A 302 4.70 2.50 16.06
CA ASN A 302 3.99 1.53 15.25
C ASN A 302 4.31 0.08 15.64
N ILE A 303 5.58 -0.23 15.91
CA ILE A 303 6.02 -1.55 16.37
C ILE A 303 5.51 -1.85 17.78
N ARG A 304 5.56 -0.87 18.72
CA ARG A 304 5.08 -1.06 20.10
C ARG A 304 3.60 -1.45 20.15
N ARG A 305 2.75 -1.00 19.22
CA ARG A 305 1.33 -1.40 19.18
C ARG A 305 1.17 -2.90 18.96
N ARG A 306 2.02 -3.52 18.14
CA ARG A 306 2.02 -4.99 17.94
C ARG A 306 2.37 -5.72 19.24
N ILE A 307 3.40 -5.24 19.96
CA ILE A 307 3.79 -5.79 21.26
C ILE A 307 2.65 -5.63 22.27
N ARG A 308 2.03 -4.46 22.35
CA ARG A 308 0.91 -4.19 23.25
C ARG A 308 -0.28 -5.11 23.01
N MET A 309 -0.56 -5.42 21.74
CA MET A 309 -1.63 -6.39 21.38
C MET A 309 -1.33 -7.79 21.93
N VAL A 310 -0.09 -8.25 21.79
CA VAL A 310 0.36 -9.54 22.36
C VAL A 310 0.22 -9.53 23.87
N ASP A 311 0.59 -8.44 24.55
CA ASP A 311 0.50 -8.31 25.99
C ASP A 311 -0.95 -8.33 26.50
N LEU A 312 -1.86 -7.63 25.80
CA LEU A 312 -3.29 -7.67 26.13
C LEU A 312 -3.86 -9.09 26.02
N ALA A 313 -3.56 -9.78 24.92
CA ALA A 313 -3.99 -11.17 24.73
C ALA A 313 -3.44 -12.08 25.84
N ARG A 314 -2.16 -11.93 26.21
CA ARG A 314 -1.52 -12.69 27.28
C ARG A 314 -2.19 -12.42 28.64
N GLN A 315 -2.48 -11.16 28.97
CA GLN A 315 -3.18 -10.78 30.21
C GLN A 315 -4.57 -11.43 30.31
N MET A 316 -5.34 -11.48 29.22
CA MET A 316 -6.66 -12.14 29.20
C MET A 316 -6.56 -13.64 29.43
N LEU A 317 -5.43 -14.26 29.11
CA LEU A 317 -5.16 -15.70 29.32
C LEU A 317 -4.48 -16.02 30.65
N GLY A 318 -4.45 -15.08 31.60
CA GLY A 318 -3.85 -15.29 32.90
C GLY A 318 -2.32 -15.23 32.92
N GLY A 319 -1.69 -14.58 31.93
CA GLY A 319 -0.25 -14.29 31.87
C GLY A 319 0.56 -15.26 31.03
N SER A 320 -0.02 -16.33 30.44
CA SER A 320 0.73 -17.32 29.66
C SER A 320 -0.06 -17.77 28.42
N PHE A 321 0.69 -18.01 27.34
CA PHE A 321 0.17 -18.63 26.11
C PHE A 321 0.35 -20.16 26.08
N ALA A 322 1.10 -20.74 27.00
CA ALA A 322 1.40 -22.17 26.99
C ALA A 322 0.11 -23.02 27.07
N GLY A 323 -0.09 -23.90 26.09
CA GLY A 323 -1.29 -24.76 26.00
C GLY A 323 -2.58 -24.02 25.66
N ARG A 324 -2.53 -22.76 25.24
CA ARG A 324 -3.69 -21.98 24.85
C ARG A 324 -3.91 -22.00 23.35
N THR A 325 -5.18 -21.90 22.94
CA THR A 325 -5.60 -21.74 21.54
C THR A 325 -6.02 -20.29 21.30
N VAL A 326 -5.54 -19.69 20.22
CA VAL A 326 -5.83 -18.31 19.84
C VAL A 326 -6.40 -18.28 18.42
N GLY A 327 -7.59 -17.73 18.27
CA GLY A 327 -8.20 -17.47 16.97
C GLY A 327 -7.87 -16.06 16.49
N VAL A 328 -7.39 -15.93 15.26
CA VAL A 328 -7.02 -14.64 14.67
C VAL A 328 -7.90 -14.36 13.45
N LEU A 329 -8.58 -13.23 13.49
CA LEU A 329 -9.41 -12.70 12.40
C LEU A 329 -8.69 -11.55 11.73
N GLY A 330 -8.14 -11.82 10.53
CA GLY A 330 -7.36 -10.91 9.73
C GLY A 330 -5.90 -11.33 9.60
N ALA A 331 -5.38 -11.24 8.37
CA ALA A 331 -3.99 -11.45 7.99
C ALA A 331 -3.45 -10.33 7.11
N ALA A 332 -4.30 -9.75 6.24
CA ALA A 332 -3.97 -8.57 5.47
C ALA A 332 -3.66 -7.37 6.38
N PHE A 333 -2.79 -6.48 5.94
CA PHE A 333 -2.44 -5.29 6.74
C PHE A 333 -3.63 -4.31 6.91
N LYS A 334 -4.62 -4.36 6.02
CA LYS A 334 -5.89 -3.63 6.06
C LYS A 334 -6.97 -4.36 5.27
N PRO A 335 -8.27 -4.02 5.45
CA PRO A 335 -9.35 -4.58 4.62
C PRO A 335 -9.24 -4.15 3.15
N ASN A 336 -9.91 -4.90 2.28
CA ASN A 336 -9.96 -4.70 0.83
C ASN A 336 -8.59 -4.82 0.12
N SER A 337 -7.67 -5.61 0.70
CA SER A 337 -6.38 -5.96 0.12
C SER A 337 -6.00 -7.39 0.51
N ASP A 338 -5.22 -8.08 -0.32
CA ASP A 338 -4.60 -9.37 0.00
C ASP A 338 -3.11 -9.22 0.38
N ASP A 339 -2.63 -7.98 0.53
CA ASP A 339 -1.24 -7.67 0.86
C ASP A 339 -0.96 -7.96 2.34
N VAL A 340 0.06 -8.79 2.56
CA VAL A 340 0.55 -9.19 3.88
C VAL A 340 1.95 -8.68 4.20
N ARG A 341 2.53 -7.86 3.34
CA ARG A 341 3.85 -7.26 3.58
C ARG A 341 3.81 -6.39 4.84
N ASP A 342 4.77 -6.59 5.72
CA ASP A 342 4.83 -5.90 7.02
C ASP A 342 3.47 -5.89 7.77
N SER A 343 2.71 -7.00 7.67
CA SER A 343 1.38 -7.10 8.29
C SER A 343 1.48 -7.14 9.81
N PRO A 344 0.91 -6.15 10.52
CA PRO A 344 0.83 -6.18 11.98
C PRO A 344 0.06 -7.40 12.51
N ALA A 345 -0.93 -7.87 11.76
CA ALA A 345 -1.74 -9.03 12.13
C ALA A 345 -0.90 -10.31 12.15
N LEU A 346 -0.12 -10.56 11.09
CA LEU A 346 0.73 -11.75 11.01
C LEU A 346 1.90 -11.70 12.01
N ASP A 347 2.45 -10.52 12.29
CA ASP A 347 3.51 -10.36 13.30
C ASP A 347 2.99 -10.71 14.71
N VAL A 348 1.80 -10.22 15.06
CA VAL A 348 1.14 -10.57 16.34
C VAL A 348 0.87 -12.06 16.43
N ALA A 349 0.28 -12.65 15.37
CA ALA A 349 -0.01 -14.09 15.32
C ALA A 349 1.27 -14.95 15.47
N ALA A 350 2.32 -14.61 14.74
CA ALA A 350 3.62 -15.30 14.81
C ALA A 350 4.27 -15.16 16.19
N SER A 351 4.22 -13.96 16.79
CA SER A 351 4.76 -13.69 18.13
C SER A 351 4.04 -14.51 19.21
N ILE A 352 2.71 -14.61 19.14
CA ILE A 352 1.92 -15.40 20.07
C ILE A 352 2.21 -16.90 19.91
N ARG A 353 2.32 -17.39 18.67
CA ARG A 353 2.70 -18.78 18.41
C ARG A 353 4.10 -19.10 18.96
N ALA A 354 5.07 -18.21 18.77
CA ALA A 354 6.42 -18.39 19.29
C ALA A 354 6.47 -18.49 20.84
N GLN A 355 5.44 -17.97 21.52
CA GLN A 355 5.28 -18.05 22.97
C GLN A 355 4.46 -19.30 23.44
N GLY A 356 4.19 -20.24 22.53
CA GLY A 356 3.65 -21.56 22.86
C GLY A 356 2.14 -21.71 22.70
N ALA A 357 1.43 -20.75 22.12
CA ALA A 357 0.03 -20.92 21.75
C ALA A 357 -0.12 -21.73 20.44
N LYS A 358 -1.25 -22.42 20.32
CA LYS A 358 -1.80 -22.84 19.05
C LYS A 358 -2.55 -21.66 18.43
N VAL A 359 -2.13 -21.20 17.25
CA VAL A 359 -2.69 -20.02 16.58
C VAL A 359 -3.30 -20.41 15.24
N THR A 360 -4.59 -20.12 15.06
CA THR A 360 -5.29 -20.33 13.79
C THR A 360 -5.73 -18.98 13.22
N VAL A 361 -5.38 -18.70 11.96
CA VAL A 361 -5.63 -17.43 11.28
C VAL A 361 -6.66 -17.62 10.17
N TYR A 362 -7.55 -16.67 10.01
CA TYR A 362 -8.42 -16.55 8.84
C TYR A 362 -8.47 -15.12 8.32
N ASP A 363 -8.48 -14.98 7.00
CA ASP A 363 -8.67 -13.72 6.29
C ASP A 363 -9.48 -13.97 5.02
N PRO A 364 -10.44 -13.11 4.64
CA PRO A 364 -11.28 -13.32 3.45
C PRO A 364 -10.51 -13.38 2.13
N GLN A 365 -9.37 -12.67 2.01
CA GLN A 365 -8.63 -12.53 0.74
C GLN A 365 -7.16 -12.93 0.83
N ALA A 366 -6.51 -12.73 1.98
CA ALA A 366 -5.06 -12.82 2.08
C ALA A 366 -4.52 -14.22 2.40
N MET A 367 -5.35 -15.27 2.46
CA MET A 367 -4.96 -16.61 2.92
C MET A 367 -3.79 -17.21 2.15
N ARG A 368 -3.77 -17.07 0.81
CA ARG A 368 -2.69 -17.57 -0.05
C ARG A 368 -1.35 -16.90 0.29
N ASN A 369 -1.38 -15.57 0.42
CA ASN A 369 -0.20 -14.76 0.71
C ASN A 369 0.27 -14.96 2.16
N ALA A 370 -0.66 -15.07 3.11
CA ALA A 370 -0.38 -15.35 4.52
C ALA A 370 0.32 -16.70 4.72
N ARG A 371 -0.16 -17.77 4.07
CA ARG A 371 0.49 -19.09 4.12
C ARG A 371 1.93 -19.08 3.59
N ARG A 372 2.21 -18.26 2.56
CA ARG A 372 3.57 -18.09 2.02
C ARG A 372 4.47 -17.30 2.98
N ALA A 373 3.94 -16.24 3.58
CA ALA A 373 4.69 -15.37 4.50
C ALA A 373 4.95 -16.02 5.85
N GLN A 374 3.97 -16.77 6.39
CA GLN A 374 4.03 -17.39 7.71
C GLN A 374 3.60 -18.88 7.65
N PRO A 375 4.38 -19.77 7.01
CA PRO A 375 4.00 -21.17 6.78
C PRO A 375 3.84 -21.98 8.07
N ASN A 376 4.31 -21.45 9.19
CA ASN A 376 4.25 -22.12 10.49
C ASN A 376 2.95 -21.85 11.27
N LEU A 377 2.10 -20.92 10.84
CA LEU A 377 0.78 -20.68 11.44
C LEU A 377 -0.24 -21.71 10.92
N GLU A 378 -1.27 -21.98 11.70
CA GLU A 378 -2.44 -22.71 11.21
C GLU A 378 -3.43 -21.74 10.54
N TYR A 379 -4.20 -22.25 9.58
CA TYR A 379 -5.10 -21.46 8.77
C TYR A 379 -6.47 -22.13 8.66
N GLY A 380 -7.51 -21.43 9.11
CA GLY A 380 -8.90 -21.87 8.98
C GLY A 380 -9.49 -21.49 7.61
N ASP A 381 -10.56 -22.18 7.22
CA ASP A 381 -11.29 -21.90 5.96
C ASP A 381 -12.45 -20.91 6.14
N SER A 382 -12.72 -20.50 7.37
CA SER A 382 -13.72 -19.51 7.74
C SER A 382 -13.40 -18.87 9.09
N ALA A 383 -14.04 -17.75 9.40
CA ALA A 383 -13.93 -17.11 10.69
C ALA A 383 -14.32 -18.07 11.84
N LEU A 384 -15.40 -18.83 11.70
CA LEU A 384 -15.83 -19.83 12.69
C LEU A 384 -14.79 -20.95 12.88
N SER A 385 -14.15 -21.41 11.81
CA SER A 385 -13.12 -22.44 11.94
C SER A 385 -11.85 -21.92 12.62
N ALA A 386 -11.50 -20.66 12.40
CA ALA A 386 -10.33 -20.03 13.02
C ALA A 386 -10.50 -19.79 14.52
N VAL A 387 -11.72 -19.55 14.98
CA VAL A 387 -12.00 -19.30 16.41
C VAL A 387 -12.41 -20.55 17.18
N ARG A 388 -12.52 -21.71 16.53
CA ARG A 388 -12.94 -22.96 17.17
C ARG A 388 -12.02 -23.32 18.34
N ASP A 389 -12.63 -23.58 19.52
CA ASP A 389 -11.94 -23.91 20.77
C ASP A 389 -10.91 -22.84 21.20
N ALA A 390 -11.04 -21.61 20.71
CA ALA A 390 -10.16 -20.52 21.10
C ALA A 390 -10.42 -20.06 22.55
N HIS A 391 -9.35 -19.84 23.28
CA HIS A 391 -9.38 -19.21 24.61
C HIS A 391 -9.37 -17.68 24.51
N VAL A 392 -8.94 -17.14 23.38
CA VAL A 392 -9.06 -15.73 23.05
C VAL A 392 -9.16 -15.55 21.51
N VAL A 393 -10.00 -14.62 21.10
CA VAL A 393 -10.13 -14.20 19.70
C VAL A 393 -9.47 -12.84 19.53
N LEU A 394 -8.69 -12.65 18.46
CA LEU A 394 -8.07 -11.39 18.12
C LEU A 394 -8.63 -10.87 16.80
N LEU A 395 -9.20 -9.66 16.80
CA LEU A 395 -9.58 -8.95 15.58
C LEU A 395 -8.40 -8.05 15.16
N LEU A 396 -7.70 -8.42 14.09
CA LEU A 396 -6.47 -7.75 13.68
C LEU A 396 -6.56 -7.03 12.33
N THR A 397 -7.62 -7.32 11.54
CA THR A 397 -7.97 -6.57 10.32
C THR A 397 -9.49 -6.37 10.29
N GLU A 398 -9.92 -5.14 10.08
CA GLU A 398 -11.32 -4.72 10.24
C GLU A 398 -12.19 -4.98 8.98
N TRP A 399 -12.15 -6.20 8.44
CA TRP A 399 -13.03 -6.61 7.35
C TRP A 399 -14.51 -6.44 7.70
N VAL A 400 -15.33 -6.09 6.72
CA VAL A 400 -16.79 -5.98 6.91
C VAL A 400 -17.37 -7.28 7.46
N GLU A 401 -16.90 -8.43 6.98
CA GLU A 401 -17.26 -9.75 7.49
C GLU A 401 -17.12 -9.83 9.01
N PHE A 402 -15.97 -9.41 9.56
CA PHE A 402 -15.71 -9.50 10.99
C PHE A 402 -16.46 -8.44 11.80
N ARG A 403 -16.61 -7.24 11.25
CA ARG A 403 -17.35 -6.15 11.91
C ARG A 403 -18.84 -6.44 12.03
N SER A 404 -19.40 -7.23 11.11
CA SER A 404 -20.83 -7.60 11.09
C SER A 404 -21.13 -8.93 11.78
N MET A 405 -20.13 -9.57 12.42
CA MET A 405 -20.34 -10.84 13.11
C MET A 405 -21.24 -10.68 14.34
N ASP A 406 -22.18 -11.60 14.49
CA ASP A 406 -22.97 -11.71 15.72
C ASP A 406 -22.12 -12.38 16.82
N PRO A 407 -21.86 -11.67 17.95
CA PRO A 407 -21.10 -12.25 19.05
C PRO A 407 -21.76 -13.51 19.63
N SER A 408 -23.09 -13.64 19.54
CA SER A 408 -23.80 -14.83 20.00
C SER A 408 -23.52 -16.06 19.16
N ALA A 409 -23.36 -15.89 17.85
CA ALA A 409 -23.02 -16.98 16.94
C ALA A 409 -21.60 -17.52 17.18
N LEU A 410 -20.65 -16.64 17.54
CA LEU A 410 -19.29 -17.02 17.90
C LEU A 410 -19.18 -17.68 19.26
N ALA A 411 -20.04 -17.31 20.20
CA ALA A 411 -19.99 -17.79 21.59
C ALA A 411 -20.06 -19.31 21.74
N GLY A 412 -20.71 -20.00 20.80
CA GLY A 412 -20.79 -21.46 20.78
C GLY A 412 -19.56 -22.17 20.18
N ALA A 413 -18.68 -21.45 19.51
CA ALA A 413 -17.52 -22.03 18.85
C ALA A 413 -16.23 -21.93 19.69
N VAL A 414 -16.15 -20.99 20.62
CA VAL A 414 -14.96 -20.71 21.43
C VAL A 414 -14.94 -21.48 22.74
N ALA A 415 -13.76 -21.76 23.29
CA ALA A 415 -13.60 -22.34 24.62
C ALA A 415 -13.87 -21.29 25.72
N GLU A 416 -13.43 -20.05 25.51
CA GLU A 416 -13.63 -18.93 26.42
C GLU A 416 -14.07 -17.68 25.61
N ARG A 417 -15.03 -16.90 26.15
CA ARG A 417 -15.57 -15.70 25.48
C ARG A 417 -14.65 -14.49 25.71
N ASN A 418 -13.42 -14.58 25.29
CA ASN A 418 -12.44 -13.50 25.34
C ASN A 418 -12.19 -12.96 23.94
N ILE A 419 -12.28 -11.62 23.76
CA ILE A 419 -11.94 -10.96 22.50
C ILE A 419 -11.08 -9.72 22.72
N VAL A 420 -10.03 -9.56 21.92
CA VAL A 420 -9.24 -8.33 21.83
C VAL A 420 -9.43 -7.70 20.46
N ASP A 421 -10.01 -6.52 20.45
CA ASP A 421 -10.20 -5.73 19.24
C ASP A 421 -8.97 -4.83 19.00
N GLY A 422 -8.10 -5.24 18.08
CA GLY A 422 -6.90 -4.51 17.71
C GLY A 422 -7.15 -3.34 16.77
N ARG A 423 -8.38 -3.14 16.29
CA ARG A 423 -8.74 -2.12 15.32
C ARG A 423 -9.78 -1.12 15.82
N ASN A 424 -10.31 -1.31 17.02
CA ASN A 424 -11.42 -0.52 17.55
C ASN A 424 -12.65 -0.52 16.62
N ALA A 425 -12.92 -1.66 15.98
CA ALA A 425 -13.90 -1.81 14.91
C ALA A 425 -15.22 -2.43 15.36
N LEU A 426 -15.27 -2.99 16.57
CA LEU A 426 -16.44 -3.62 17.16
C LEU A 426 -17.12 -2.69 18.16
N ASP A 427 -18.43 -2.91 18.37
CA ASP A 427 -19.18 -2.23 19.42
C ASP A 427 -18.96 -2.94 20.77
N PRO A 428 -18.25 -2.31 21.75
CA PRO A 428 -17.95 -2.92 23.03
C PRO A 428 -19.19 -3.27 23.86
N GLU A 429 -20.24 -2.43 23.80
CA GLU A 429 -21.46 -2.65 24.58
C GLU A 429 -22.21 -3.87 24.06
N HIS A 430 -22.32 -4.01 22.75
CA HIS A 430 -22.95 -5.16 22.11
C HIS A 430 -22.20 -6.48 22.44
N TRP A 431 -20.86 -6.48 22.37
CA TRP A 431 -20.06 -7.67 22.70
C TRP A 431 -20.12 -8.01 24.20
N ARG A 432 -20.04 -7.03 25.08
CA ARG A 432 -20.17 -7.24 26.53
C ARG A 432 -21.58 -7.74 26.92
N ALA A 433 -22.64 -7.20 26.30
CA ALA A 433 -24.01 -7.65 26.52
C ALA A 433 -24.22 -9.12 26.09
N ALA A 434 -23.50 -9.62 25.11
CA ALA A 434 -23.48 -11.01 24.70
C ALA A 434 -22.59 -11.92 25.59
N GLY A 435 -22.05 -11.39 26.69
CA GLY A 435 -21.28 -12.12 27.69
C GLY A 435 -19.79 -12.31 27.32
N TRP A 436 -19.27 -11.50 26.43
CA TRP A 436 -17.84 -11.51 26.09
C TRP A 436 -17.04 -10.61 27.03
N ASN A 437 -15.87 -11.09 27.43
CA ASN A 437 -14.83 -10.27 28.03
C ASN A 437 -14.12 -9.53 26.89
N TYR A 438 -14.52 -8.29 26.65
CA TYR A 438 -14.02 -7.46 25.54
C TYR A 438 -12.94 -6.51 26.01
N ARG A 439 -11.84 -6.47 25.28
CA ARG A 439 -10.75 -5.51 25.42
C ARG A 439 -10.42 -4.90 24.06
N ALA A 440 -9.88 -3.69 24.07
CA ALA A 440 -9.39 -3.02 22.84
C ALA A 440 -8.15 -2.18 23.15
N LEU A 441 -7.44 -1.77 22.11
CA LEU A 441 -6.28 -0.91 22.22
C LEU A 441 -6.70 0.54 22.49
N GLY A 442 -6.24 1.13 23.61
CA GLY A 442 -6.51 2.53 23.95
C GLY A 442 -7.93 2.81 24.46
N ARG A 443 -8.66 1.77 24.90
CA ARG A 443 -10.01 1.88 25.47
C ARG A 443 -10.10 1.14 26.81
N PRO A 444 -10.94 1.63 27.76
CA PRO A 444 -11.15 1.00 29.06
C PRO A 444 -11.92 -0.32 28.99
#